data_10f21b1e9725f008e7074be1c86e53e1
#
_entry.id   10f21b1e9725f008e7074be1c86e53e1
#
_cell.length_a   1.000
_cell.length_b   1.000
_cell.length_c   1.000
_cell.angle_alpha   90.00
_cell.angle_beta   90.00
_cell.angle_gamma   90.00
#
_symmetry.space_group_name_H-M   'P 1'
#
loop_
_entity.id
_entity.type
_entity.pdbx_description
1 polymer ?
#
loop_
_entity_poly.entity_id
_entity_poly.type
_entity_poly.pdbx_seq_one_letter_code
_entity_poly.pdbx_strand_id
1 'polypeptide(L)'
;MRKMLSVILLIVICLSAAHCATAENIRVTVVPPSCTEAGYTLYESIESGITTVHDEVPATGHQFGEWQEDPRSGGSQRVCKVCGYAEARSSKPISSFPIVYLNGNTAGISKSERVTLEFAFESEETSFSCYAYTTWQGHQTLNYPKKNYTIRLYDDEEISHKHKLSFNRWQYEHKYVLKANYRDISAVRNLIAADIWADMASARPHLYPKLLKTSHYGAVDGFPVAVYLNDEFHGLYNMNLHIDDDLYRMTDQYDAVMIANSSEPEETRFFSPALFIDEKDAWEVEYCGTGNDNQWAKDKLNELIGFVINSSDEEFRRDLGAYLDVNGAIDYLIFIYITGLDNNAAKDLVLLKYQGSDVWIPTVYDMERAFGLARDGEAYVAANEFLPTENNGVWDSNTNSLLWDRLLQNYTDEIRMRYRRLRTGILTTDALTERVREAISEIPPQYYNMDMETYPRCLLAELPEEQMTDYIQSRLPLLDMALLGNLVIEDGDSMEDSY
;
A
#
# COMPACT_ATOMS: atom_id res chain seq x y z
N MET A 1 -2.89 -64.50 8.08
CA MET A 1 -2.21 -64.80 9.36
C MET A 1 -1.25 -63.68 9.71
N ARG A 2 -1.39 -63.22 10.95
CA ARG A 2 -0.47 -62.36 11.72
C ARG A 2 -0.35 -60.91 11.30
N LYS A 3 -0.47 -59.97 12.21
CA LYS A 3 -1.02 -59.68 13.54
C LYS A 3 -0.78 -58.19 13.72
N MET A 4 -1.81 -57.51 14.16
CA MET A 4 -1.72 -56.13 14.71
C MET A 4 -0.72 -56.12 15.90
N LEU A 5 0.04 -55.04 15.99
CA LEU A 5 0.62 -54.62 17.26
C LEU A 5 0.33 -53.14 17.45
N SER A 6 -0.60 -52.87 18.36
CA SER A 6 -0.85 -51.56 18.97
C SER A 6 0.29 -51.27 19.95
N VAL A 7 0.90 -50.09 19.82
CA VAL A 7 1.78 -49.56 20.89
C VAL A 7 0.97 -48.50 21.63
N ILE A 8 0.53 -48.86 22.82
CA ILE A 8 0.01 -47.95 23.85
C ILE A 8 1.21 -47.35 24.54
N LEU A 9 1.45 -46.05 24.39
CA LEU A 9 2.44 -45.31 25.17
C LEU A 9 1.80 -44.87 26.49
N LEU A 10 2.17 -45.49 27.57
CA LEU A 10 1.81 -45.17 28.96
C LEU A 10 2.65 -43.96 29.38
N ILE A 11 2.04 -42.79 29.57
CA ILE A 11 2.70 -41.66 30.24
C ILE A 11 2.51 -41.81 31.74
N VAL A 12 3.63 -42.03 32.43
CA VAL A 12 3.72 -42.01 33.88
C VAL A 12 3.71 -40.56 34.35
N ILE A 13 2.66 -40.16 35.02
CA ILE A 13 2.58 -38.87 35.70
C ILE A 13 3.24 -39.01 37.07
N CYS A 14 4.37 -38.32 37.26
CA CYS A 14 4.91 -38.08 38.61
C CYS A 14 4.15 -36.93 39.25
N LEU A 15 3.32 -37.20 40.21
CA LEU A 15 2.73 -36.20 41.11
C LEU A 15 3.78 -35.72 42.10
N SER A 16 4.13 -34.44 42.04
CA SER A 16 4.66 -33.72 43.18
C SER A 16 4.11 -32.31 43.25
N ALA A 17 3.33 -32.06 44.30
CA ALA A 17 3.01 -30.79 44.97
C ALA A 17 2.31 -29.67 44.20
N ALA A 18 1.03 -29.62 44.42
CA ALA A 18 0.12 -28.48 44.55
C ALA A 18 0.70 -27.07 44.35
N HIS A 19 0.42 -26.50 43.15
CA HIS A 19 -0.07 -25.13 43.05
C HIS A 19 -1.34 -25.24 42.21
N CYS A 20 -2.42 -24.69 42.72
CA CYS A 20 -3.69 -24.56 42.00
C CYS A 20 -3.48 -23.56 40.85
N ALA A 21 -3.02 -24.03 39.71
CA ALA A 21 -3.07 -23.27 38.47
C ALA A 21 -4.54 -23.32 38.04
N THR A 22 -5.22 -22.22 38.11
CA THR A 22 -6.48 -21.99 37.37
C THR A 22 -6.21 -22.36 35.92
N ALA A 23 -6.99 -23.29 35.37
CA ALA A 23 -6.88 -23.64 33.97
C ALA A 23 -7.20 -22.35 33.17
N GLU A 24 -6.18 -21.75 32.60
CA GLU A 24 -6.39 -20.62 31.64
C GLU A 24 -7.27 -21.14 30.51
N ASN A 25 -8.36 -20.43 30.25
CA ASN A 25 -9.19 -20.67 29.10
C ASN A 25 -8.42 -20.22 27.85
N ILE A 26 -7.83 -21.17 27.14
CA ILE A 26 -7.06 -20.94 25.93
C ILE A 26 -7.96 -21.20 24.72
N ARG A 27 -8.11 -20.21 23.87
CA ARG A 27 -8.69 -20.38 22.53
C ARG A 27 -7.56 -20.80 21.60
N VAL A 28 -7.77 -21.89 20.86
CA VAL A 28 -6.83 -22.39 19.87
C VAL A 28 -7.41 -22.18 18.49
N THR A 29 -6.70 -21.46 17.64
CA THR A 29 -7.09 -21.23 16.24
C THR A 29 -5.99 -21.74 15.34
N VAL A 30 -6.31 -22.69 14.46
CA VAL A 30 -5.38 -23.20 13.44
C VAL A 30 -5.56 -22.39 12.17
N VAL A 31 -4.50 -21.73 11.74
CA VAL A 31 -4.44 -20.99 10.47
C VAL A 31 -3.68 -21.83 9.47
N PRO A 32 -4.35 -22.35 8.43
CA PRO A 32 -3.66 -23.13 7.40
C PRO A 32 -2.73 -22.23 6.57
N PRO A 33 -1.60 -22.75 6.03
CA PRO A 33 -0.75 -21.99 5.15
C PRO A 33 -1.49 -21.63 3.86
N SER A 34 -1.25 -20.40 3.37
CA SER A 34 -1.70 -19.94 2.06
C SER A 34 -0.61 -20.10 1.00
N CYS A 35 -0.85 -19.61 -0.22
CA CYS A 35 0.19 -19.61 -1.25
C CYS A 35 1.40 -18.73 -0.87
N THR A 36 1.17 -17.69 -0.10
CA THR A 36 2.18 -16.66 0.22
C THR A 36 2.46 -16.52 1.71
N GLU A 37 1.66 -17.18 2.58
CA GLU A 37 1.77 -17.06 4.02
C GLU A 37 1.97 -18.41 4.70
N ALA A 38 2.80 -18.42 5.73
CA ALA A 38 2.95 -19.55 6.61
C ALA A 38 1.65 -19.81 7.38
N GLY A 39 1.29 -21.06 7.55
CA GLY A 39 0.25 -21.49 8.48
C GLY A 39 0.82 -21.60 9.89
N TYR A 40 -0.04 -21.49 10.90
CA TYR A 40 0.37 -21.59 12.30
C TYR A 40 -0.81 -21.94 13.22
N THR A 41 -0.51 -22.30 14.45
CA THR A 41 -1.50 -22.46 15.52
C THR A 41 -1.41 -21.27 16.46
N LEU A 42 -2.50 -20.51 16.58
CA LEU A 42 -2.61 -19.38 17.50
C LEU A 42 -3.24 -19.88 18.82
N TYR A 43 -2.58 -19.64 19.92
CA TYR A 43 -3.08 -19.85 21.28
C TYR A 43 -3.37 -18.49 21.89
N GLU A 44 -4.62 -18.24 22.26
CA GLU A 44 -5.09 -17.01 22.88
C GLU A 44 -5.59 -17.29 24.29
N SER A 45 -4.98 -16.65 25.28
CA SER A 45 -5.50 -16.67 26.66
C SER A 45 -6.72 -15.73 26.71
N ILE A 46 -7.90 -16.28 27.00
CA ILE A 46 -9.16 -15.50 27.07
C ILE A 46 -9.14 -14.50 28.25
N GLU A 47 -8.34 -14.78 29.28
CA GLU A 47 -8.28 -13.93 30.48
C GLU A 47 -7.29 -12.78 30.35
N SER A 48 -6.15 -13.00 29.68
CA SER A 48 -5.09 -12.00 29.55
C SER A 48 -5.03 -11.36 28.15
N GLY A 49 -5.70 -11.95 27.14
CA GLY A 49 -5.60 -11.52 25.76
C GLY A 49 -4.22 -11.81 25.12
N ILE A 50 -3.33 -12.49 25.84
CA ILE A 50 -2.00 -12.82 25.31
C ILE A 50 -2.15 -13.90 24.25
N THR A 51 -1.53 -13.67 23.09
CA THR A 51 -1.48 -14.60 21.98
C THR A 51 -0.08 -15.14 21.78
N THR A 52 0.05 -16.45 21.54
CA THR A 52 1.31 -17.09 21.14
C THR A 52 1.10 -17.91 19.87
N VAL A 53 2.09 -17.88 18.99
CA VAL A 53 2.07 -18.61 17.71
C VAL A 53 2.97 -19.82 17.83
N HIS A 54 2.46 -20.99 17.41
CA HIS A 54 3.18 -22.25 17.40
C HIS A 54 2.91 -23.00 16.09
N ASP A 55 3.70 -24.05 15.82
CA ASP A 55 3.51 -24.97 14.70
C ASP A 55 3.48 -24.26 13.35
N GLU A 56 4.43 -23.35 13.10
CA GLU A 56 4.54 -22.68 11.83
C GLU A 56 4.79 -23.67 10.69
N VAL A 57 3.98 -23.59 9.64
CA VAL A 57 4.11 -24.36 8.41
C VAL A 57 4.40 -23.38 7.28
N PRO A 58 5.48 -23.54 6.50
CA PRO A 58 5.81 -22.62 5.42
C PRO A 58 4.66 -22.41 4.43
N ALA A 59 4.63 -21.23 3.79
CA ALA A 59 3.72 -20.95 2.69
C ALA A 59 3.81 -22.03 1.60
N THR A 60 2.66 -22.40 1.01
CA THR A 60 2.61 -23.50 0.03
C THR A 60 3.17 -23.14 -1.34
N GLY A 61 3.40 -21.86 -1.59
CA GLY A 61 3.73 -21.33 -2.91
C GLY A 61 2.53 -21.32 -3.87
N HIS A 62 2.66 -20.62 -4.99
CA HIS A 62 1.64 -20.60 -6.02
C HIS A 62 1.66 -21.89 -6.86
N GLN A 63 0.49 -22.47 -7.08
CA GLN A 63 0.29 -23.61 -7.97
C GLN A 63 -0.31 -23.12 -9.29
N PHE A 64 0.56 -22.63 -10.19
CA PHE A 64 0.13 -22.12 -11.47
C PHE A 64 -0.43 -23.20 -12.40
N GLY A 65 -1.40 -22.79 -13.23
CA GLY A 65 -1.82 -23.53 -14.40
C GLY A 65 -0.81 -23.42 -15.54
N GLU A 66 -1.17 -23.97 -16.69
CA GLU A 66 -0.40 -23.80 -17.92
C GLU A 66 -0.48 -22.34 -18.40
N TRP A 67 0.57 -21.87 -19.11
CA TRP A 67 0.55 -20.60 -19.78
C TRP A 67 -0.50 -20.59 -20.87
N GLN A 68 -1.39 -19.60 -20.85
CA GLN A 68 -2.43 -19.41 -21.85
C GLN A 68 -2.15 -18.12 -22.61
N GLU A 69 -2.26 -18.16 -23.94
CA GLU A 69 -2.19 -16.94 -24.74
C GLU A 69 -3.31 -15.99 -24.35
N ASP A 70 -2.95 -14.72 -24.16
CA ASP A 70 -3.90 -13.65 -23.98
C ASP A 70 -4.06 -12.88 -25.28
N PRO A 71 -5.17 -13.08 -26.00
CA PRO A 71 -5.38 -12.44 -27.32
C PRO A 71 -5.50 -10.92 -27.23
N ARG A 72 -5.66 -10.34 -26.03
CA ARG A 72 -5.81 -8.90 -25.84
C ARG A 72 -4.48 -8.19 -25.66
N SER A 73 -3.54 -8.79 -24.92
CA SER A 73 -2.20 -8.22 -24.69
C SER A 73 -1.13 -8.74 -25.65
N GLY A 74 -1.45 -9.79 -26.44
CA GLY A 74 -0.48 -10.50 -27.27
C GLY A 74 0.59 -11.26 -26.50
N GLY A 75 0.46 -11.30 -25.18
CA GLY A 75 1.31 -12.05 -24.26
C GLY A 75 0.69 -13.38 -23.83
N SER A 76 1.16 -13.92 -22.74
CA SER A 76 0.56 -15.09 -22.11
C SER A 76 0.47 -14.89 -20.59
N GLN A 77 -0.55 -15.52 -20.00
CA GLN A 77 -0.74 -15.52 -18.56
C GLN A 77 -0.94 -16.91 -18.00
N ARG A 78 -0.63 -17.09 -16.74
CA ARG A 78 -1.01 -18.28 -15.98
C ARG A 78 -1.61 -17.88 -14.63
N VAL A 79 -2.57 -18.66 -14.18
CA VAL A 79 -3.32 -18.35 -12.97
C VAL A 79 -3.05 -19.43 -11.93
N CYS A 80 -2.81 -19.04 -10.70
CA CYS A 80 -2.69 -19.95 -9.59
C CYS A 80 -4.04 -20.60 -9.30
N LYS A 81 -4.07 -21.93 -9.31
CA LYS A 81 -5.28 -22.76 -9.11
C LYS A 81 -5.84 -22.65 -7.69
N VAL A 82 -5.04 -22.18 -6.73
CA VAL A 82 -5.41 -22.11 -5.30
C VAL A 82 -5.94 -20.74 -4.94
N CYS A 83 -5.21 -19.67 -5.26
CA CYS A 83 -5.56 -18.30 -4.82
C CYS A 83 -6.06 -17.39 -5.95
N GLY A 84 -5.98 -17.85 -7.21
CA GLY A 84 -6.39 -17.06 -8.38
C GLY A 84 -5.40 -15.96 -8.78
N TYR A 85 -4.23 -15.92 -8.17
CA TYR A 85 -3.18 -14.98 -8.59
C TYR A 85 -2.77 -15.24 -10.02
N ALA A 86 -2.74 -14.19 -10.86
CA ALA A 86 -2.36 -14.27 -12.27
C ALA A 86 -0.93 -13.75 -12.45
N GLU A 87 -0.10 -14.53 -13.08
CA GLU A 87 1.23 -14.13 -13.55
C GLU A 87 1.17 -13.97 -15.07
N ALA A 88 1.62 -12.82 -15.58
CA ALA A 88 1.63 -12.51 -17.01
C ALA A 88 3.05 -12.41 -17.56
N ARG A 89 3.24 -12.72 -18.84
CA ARG A 89 4.48 -12.44 -19.57
C ARG A 89 4.17 -12.02 -21.01
N SER A 90 4.99 -11.13 -21.54
CA SER A 90 4.86 -10.65 -22.91
C SER A 90 5.62 -11.49 -23.94
N SER A 91 5.26 -11.31 -25.21
CA SER A 91 5.80 -12.10 -26.32
C SER A 91 6.87 -11.42 -27.17
N LYS A 92 7.17 -10.12 -26.99
CA LYS A 92 8.10 -9.37 -27.86
C LYS A 92 8.94 -8.32 -27.15
N PRO A 93 10.28 -8.29 -27.29
CA PRO A 93 11.15 -7.20 -26.84
C PRO A 93 11.21 -6.07 -27.89
N ILE A 94 11.01 -4.80 -27.51
CA ILE A 94 11.00 -3.69 -28.47
C ILE A 94 11.82 -2.47 -28.01
N SER A 95 11.65 -1.97 -26.82
CA SER A 95 12.42 -0.83 -26.27
C SER A 95 12.93 -1.15 -24.89
N SER A 96 14.12 -0.69 -24.56
CA SER A 96 14.70 -0.92 -23.22
C SER A 96 14.07 -0.06 -22.12
N PHE A 97 13.30 0.96 -22.47
CA PHE A 97 12.57 1.80 -21.52
C PHE A 97 11.16 2.07 -22.02
N PRO A 98 10.13 2.00 -21.19
CA PRO A 98 8.74 2.17 -21.62
C PRO A 98 8.46 3.58 -22.15
N ILE A 99 7.80 3.66 -23.32
CA ILE A 99 7.44 4.92 -23.99
C ILE A 99 5.94 4.92 -24.25
N VAL A 100 5.30 6.04 -23.95
CA VAL A 100 3.91 6.36 -24.29
C VAL A 100 3.88 7.47 -25.32
N TYR A 101 3.19 7.25 -26.42
CA TYR A 101 2.90 8.27 -27.42
C TYR A 101 1.42 8.67 -27.34
N LEU A 102 1.17 9.96 -27.31
CA LEU A 102 -0.17 10.55 -27.34
C LEU A 102 -0.21 11.53 -28.53
N ASN A 103 -1.02 11.24 -29.56
CA ASN A 103 -1.09 12.07 -30.73
C ASN A 103 -2.53 12.55 -30.99
N GLY A 104 -2.67 13.81 -31.35
CA GLY A 104 -3.95 14.42 -31.68
C GLY A 104 -4.14 15.82 -31.12
N ASN A 105 -5.37 16.30 -31.19
CA ASN A 105 -5.71 17.66 -30.75
C ASN A 105 -5.95 17.69 -29.23
N THR A 106 -5.08 18.38 -28.51
CA THR A 106 -5.17 18.58 -27.05
C THR A 106 -5.90 19.86 -26.66
N ALA A 107 -6.40 20.65 -27.62
CA ALA A 107 -7.13 21.87 -27.31
C ALA A 107 -8.40 21.59 -26.51
N GLY A 108 -8.57 22.30 -25.40
CA GLY A 108 -9.74 22.16 -24.52
C GLY A 108 -9.62 21.11 -23.45
N ILE A 109 -8.55 20.29 -23.40
CA ILE A 109 -8.37 19.33 -22.31
C ILE A 109 -8.32 20.04 -20.95
N SER A 110 -9.11 19.57 -20.01
CA SER A 110 -9.13 20.06 -18.63
C SER A 110 -9.48 18.94 -17.66
N LYS A 111 -9.73 19.24 -16.39
CA LYS A 111 -10.26 18.26 -15.42
C LYS A 111 -11.67 17.77 -15.80
N SER A 112 -12.51 18.65 -16.38
CA SER A 112 -13.90 18.35 -16.77
C SER A 112 -14.06 18.01 -18.25
N GLU A 113 -13.19 18.56 -19.11
CA GLU A 113 -13.27 18.36 -20.55
C GLU A 113 -12.25 17.31 -21.00
N ARG A 114 -12.75 16.35 -21.78
CA ARG A 114 -11.99 15.19 -22.25
C ARG A 114 -11.68 15.33 -23.74
N VAL A 115 -10.53 14.78 -24.11
CA VAL A 115 -10.14 14.65 -25.54
C VAL A 115 -9.80 13.20 -25.84
N THR A 116 -10.09 12.77 -27.07
CA THR A 116 -9.61 11.48 -27.60
C THR A 116 -8.30 11.72 -28.32
N LEU A 117 -7.28 10.92 -27.98
CA LEU A 117 -5.95 10.93 -28.59
C LEU A 117 -5.62 9.53 -29.11
N GLU A 118 -4.87 9.43 -30.17
CA GLU A 118 -4.20 8.20 -30.51
C GLU A 118 -3.18 7.86 -29.40
N PHE A 119 -3.19 6.63 -28.95
CA PHE A 119 -2.30 6.12 -27.92
C PHE A 119 -1.46 4.99 -28.48
N ALA A 120 -0.15 5.05 -28.28
CA ALA A 120 0.72 3.94 -28.49
C ALA A 120 1.64 3.71 -27.28
N PHE A 121 1.92 2.47 -27.01
CA PHE A 121 2.84 2.05 -25.96
C PHE A 121 3.91 1.15 -26.53
N GLU A 122 5.15 1.41 -26.18
CA GLU A 122 6.31 0.62 -26.56
C GLU A 122 7.18 0.31 -25.34
N SER A 123 7.58 -0.94 -25.19
CA SER A 123 8.54 -1.39 -24.19
C SER A 123 9.32 -2.60 -24.71
N GLU A 124 10.32 -3.05 -23.95
CA GLU A 124 11.07 -4.25 -24.27
C GLU A 124 10.17 -5.49 -24.45
N GLU A 125 9.04 -5.52 -23.72
CA GLU A 125 8.17 -6.69 -23.65
C GLU A 125 6.96 -6.61 -24.58
N THR A 126 6.46 -5.41 -24.86
CA THR A 126 5.21 -5.24 -25.64
C THR A 126 5.14 -3.94 -26.39
N SER A 127 4.37 -3.94 -27.48
CA SER A 127 4.00 -2.76 -28.25
C SER A 127 2.57 -2.91 -28.74
N PHE A 128 1.78 -1.85 -28.60
CA PHE A 128 0.41 -1.80 -29.11
C PHE A 128 -0.02 -0.36 -29.36
N SER A 129 -1.11 -0.18 -30.10
CA SER A 129 -1.76 1.11 -30.30
C SER A 129 -3.27 0.99 -30.14
N CYS A 130 -3.89 2.05 -29.62
CA CYS A 130 -5.32 2.17 -29.39
C CYS A 130 -5.68 3.66 -29.27
N TYR A 131 -6.83 3.99 -28.69
CA TYR A 131 -7.22 5.38 -28.42
C TYR A 131 -7.28 5.63 -26.92
N ALA A 132 -6.87 6.83 -26.47
CA ALA A 132 -6.95 7.27 -25.10
C ALA A 132 -7.95 8.41 -24.94
N TYR A 133 -8.98 8.19 -24.13
CA TYR A 133 -9.91 9.23 -23.70
C TYR A 133 -9.35 9.88 -22.43
N THR A 134 -8.86 11.11 -22.56
CA THR A 134 -7.87 11.72 -21.65
C THR A 134 -8.42 12.98 -20.99
N THR A 135 -8.17 13.14 -19.68
CA THR A 135 -8.43 14.34 -18.88
C THR A 135 -7.22 14.71 -18.04
N TRP A 136 -7.12 15.98 -17.62
CA TRP A 136 -6.22 16.31 -16.51
C TRP A 136 -6.72 15.72 -15.19
N GLN A 137 -5.78 15.38 -14.30
CA GLN A 137 -6.05 14.84 -12.98
C GLN A 137 -5.43 15.71 -11.87
N GLY A 138 -6.07 15.71 -10.71
CA GLY A 138 -5.59 16.33 -9.49
C GLY A 138 -6.37 17.58 -9.09
N HIS A 139 -5.90 18.23 -8.02
CA HIS A 139 -6.43 19.48 -7.49
C HIS A 139 -5.34 20.57 -7.52
N GLN A 140 -4.41 20.55 -6.56
CA GLN A 140 -3.29 21.49 -6.51
C GLN A 140 -2.31 21.29 -7.66
N THR A 141 -2.13 20.07 -8.12
CA THR A 141 -1.25 19.70 -9.24
C THR A 141 -1.70 20.32 -10.57
N LEU A 142 -2.95 20.76 -10.69
CA LEU A 142 -3.43 21.51 -11.86
C LEU A 142 -2.76 22.89 -12.01
N ASN A 143 -2.13 23.41 -10.96
CA ASN A 143 -1.39 24.67 -11.03
C ASN A 143 0.05 24.51 -11.58
N TYR A 144 0.57 23.28 -11.65
CA TYR A 144 1.90 23.03 -12.18
C TYR A 144 1.91 23.01 -13.72
N PRO A 145 3.03 23.37 -14.36
CA PRO A 145 3.15 23.31 -15.82
C PRO A 145 3.01 21.88 -16.35
N LYS A 146 3.58 20.90 -15.66
CA LYS A 146 3.49 19.47 -15.97
C LYS A 146 2.24 18.87 -15.33
N LYS A 147 1.27 18.44 -16.13
CA LYS A 147 -0.04 17.95 -15.65
C LYS A 147 -0.04 16.44 -15.46
N ASN A 148 -0.80 15.94 -14.48
CA ASN A 148 -1.19 14.55 -14.45
C ASN A 148 -2.35 14.31 -15.43
N TYR A 149 -2.43 13.09 -15.97
CA TYR A 149 -3.51 12.69 -16.86
C TYR A 149 -4.19 11.41 -16.36
N THR A 150 -5.51 11.39 -16.36
CA THR A 150 -6.26 10.14 -16.37
C THR A 150 -6.48 9.74 -17.81
N ILE A 151 -6.09 8.53 -18.19
CA ILE A 151 -6.28 7.97 -19.52
C ILE A 151 -7.20 6.75 -19.43
N ARG A 152 -8.16 6.65 -20.36
CA ARG A 152 -9.02 5.49 -20.54
C ARG A 152 -8.84 4.96 -21.94
N LEU A 153 -8.43 3.70 -22.06
CA LEU A 153 -8.06 3.09 -23.33
C LEU A 153 -9.28 2.46 -24.02
N TYR A 154 -9.37 2.67 -25.33
CA TYR A 154 -10.44 2.16 -26.19
C TYR A 154 -9.89 1.62 -27.50
N ASP A 155 -10.56 0.61 -28.09
CA ASP A 155 -10.18 0.01 -29.36
C ASP A 155 -10.46 0.93 -30.56
N ASP A 156 -11.35 1.91 -30.38
CA ASP A 156 -11.88 2.78 -31.44
C ASP A 156 -11.95 4.24 -30.99
N GLU A 157 -11.90 5.17 -31.96
CA GLU A 157 -11.95 6.63 -31.74
C GLU A 157 -13.31 7.06 -31.15
N GLU A 158 -14.38 6.35 -31.46
CA GLU A 158 -15.72 6.59 -30.95
C GLU A 158 -15.90 6.19 -29.49
N ILE A 159 -14.83 5.64 -28.84
CA ILE A 159 -14.82 5.20 -27.45
C ILE A 159 -15.92 4.20 -27.09
N SER A 160 -16.27 3.32 -28.02
CA SER A 160 -17.37 2.36 -27.85
C SER A 160 -16.94 1.03 -27.22
N HIS A 161 -15.66 0.62 -27.39
CA HIS A 161 -15.12 -0.63 -26.86
C HIS A 161 -13.88 -0.36 -26.01
N LYS A 162 -13.96 -0.75 -24.73
CA LYS A 162 -12.84 -0.62 -23.78
C LYS A 162 -11.67 -1.52 -24.20
N HIS A 163 -10.49 -0.92 -24.36
CA HIS A 163 -9.24 -1.64 -24.54
C HIS A 163 -8.64 -2.00 -23.18
N LYS A 164 -8.80 -3.25 -22.75
CA LYS A 164 -8.29 -3.72 -21.46
C LYS A 164 -6.94 -4.38 -21.60
N LEU A 165 -5.98 -3.96 -20.82
CA LEU A 165 -4.61 -4.44 -20.79
C LEU A 165 -4.21 -4.93 -19.41
N SER A 166 -3.21 -5.79 -19.38
CA SER A 166 -2.51 -6.19 -18.16
C SER A 166 -1.02 -5.89 -18.36
N PHE A 167 -0.48 -4.99 -17.56
CA PHE A 167 0.95 -4.76 -17.47
C PHE A 167 1.51 -5.57 -16.29
N ASN A 168 2.68 -6.16 -16.47
CA ASN A 168 3.34 -6.94 -15.43
C ASN A 168 2.39 -7.94 -14.74
N ARG A 169 2.09 -7.68 -13.47
CA ARG A 169 1.20 -8.49 -12.64
C ARG A 169 -0.19 -7.89 -12.46
N TRP A 170 -0.49 -6.80 -13.18
CA TRP A 170 -1.75 -6.10 -13.01
C TRP A 170 -2.91 -6.94 -13.52
N GLN A 171 -4.06 -6.69 -12.96
CA GLN A 171 -5.31 -7.15 -13.56
C GLN A 171 -5.57 -6.41 -14.89
N TYR A 172 -6.50 -6.93 -15.69
CA TYR A 172 -6.90 -6.30 -16.95
C TYR A 172 -7.68 -5.02 -16.68
N GLU A 173 -7.04 -3.89 -16.94
CA GLU A 173 -7.60 -2.56 -16.77
C GLU A 173 -7.67 -1.80 -18.09
N HIS A 174 -8.50 -0.75 -18.13
CA HIS A 174 -8.57 0.18 -19.25
C HIS A 174 -8.35 1.62 -18.81
N LYS A 175 -8.20 1.87 -17.51
CA LYS A 175 -8.08 3.19 -16.91
C LYS A 175 -6.78 3.28 -16.13
N TYR A 176 -5.96 4.26 -16.48
CA TYR A 176 -4.64 4.48 -15.92
C TYR A 176 -4.42 5.95 -15.61
N VAL A 177 -3.36 6.25 -14.88
CA VAL A 177 -2.89 7.60 -14.59
C VAL A 177 -1.47 7.77 -15.13
N LEU A 178 -1.23 8.84 -15.87
CA LEU A 178 0.12 9.33 -16.10
C LEU A 178 0.42 10.36 -15.01
N LYS A 179 1.16 9.94 -13.99
CA LYS A 179 1.56 10.77 -12.85
C LYS A 179 2.79 11.58 -13.21
N ALA A 180 2.69 12.90 -13.19
CA ALA A 180 3.73 13.83 -13.65
C ALA A 180 4.95 13.91 -12.73
N ASN A 181 4.80 13.59 -11.44
CA ASN A 181 5.84 13.72 -10.41
C ASN A 181 6.55 15.08 -10.44
N TYR A 182 5.80 16.18 -10.64
CA TYR A 182 6.41 17.50 -10.85
C TYR A 182 7.26 17.96 -9.68
N ARG A 183 6.89 17.60 -8.45
CA ARG A 183 7.67 17.92 -7.24
C ARG A 183 8.79 16.91 -6.98
N ASP A 184 8.53 15.65 -7.25
CA ASP A 184 9.50 14.58 -7.09
C ASP A 184 10.31 14.40 -8.38
N ILE A 185 11.46 15.06 -8.45
CA ILE A 185 12.36 14.97 -9.61
C ILE A 185 12.97 13.57 -9.78
N SER A 186 12.95 12.73 -8.75
CA SER A 186 13.39 11.34 -8.86
C SER A 186 12.41 10.47 -9.64
N ALA A 187 11.13 10.85 -9.66
CA ALA A 187 10.01 10.11 -10.23
C ALA A 187 9.79 8.70 -9.63
N VAL A 188 10.46 8.33 -8.53
CA VAL A 188 10.40 6.96 -7.99
C VAL A 188 9.88 6.86 -6.56
N ARG A 189 9.69 7.98 -5.80
CA ARG A 189 9.28 7.92 -4.39
C ARG A 189 7.96 7.19 -4.18
N ASN A 190 6.95 7.48 -5.02
CA ASN A 190 5.67 6.75 -4.99
C ASN A 190 5.85 5.26 -5.26
N LEU A 191 6.69 4.89 -6.23
CA LEU A 191 6.91 3.50 -6.63
C LEU A 191 7.60 2.72 -5.50
N ILE A 192 8.70 3.24 -4.98
CA ILE A 192 9.44 2.63 -3.86
C ILE A 192 8.53 2.48 -2.63
N ALA A 193 7.74 3.50 -2.31
CA ALA A 193 6.83 3.45 -1.17
C ALA A 193 5.70 2.42 -1.38
N ALA A 194 5.18 2.27 -2.62
CA ALA A 194 4.19 1.25 -2.96
C ALA A 194 4.78 -0.17 -2.82
N ASP A 195 6.01 -0.38 -3.27
CA ASP A 195 6.72 -1.66 -3.11
C ASP A 195 6.95 -2.01 -1.64
N ILE A 196 7.36 -1.04 -0.82
CA ILE A 196 7.53 -1.24 0.63
C ILE A 196 6.20 -1.64 1.27
N TRP A 197 5.11 -0.94 0.93
CA TRP A 197 3.78 -1.33 1.42
C TRP A 197 3.40 -2.75 0.98
N ALA A 198 3.66 -3.10 -0.27
CA ALA A 198 3.38 -4.43 -0.80
C ALA A 198 4.14 -5.53 -0.03
N ASP A 199 5.42 -5.32 0.25
CA ASP A 199 6.22 -6.26 1.02
C ASP A 199 5.70 -6.39 2.45
N MET A 200 5.37 -5.26 3.11
CA MET A 200 4.78 -5.27 4.45
C MET A 200 3.44 -6.00 4.45
N ALA A 201 2.57 -5.71 3.49
CA ALA A 201 1.25 -6.34 3.38
C ALA A 201 1.37 -7.85 3.05
N SER A 202 2.30 -8.26 2.19
CA SER A 202 2.55 -9.66 1.87
C SER A 202 3.02 -10.47 3.08
N ALA A 203 3.76 -9.83 3.98
CA ALA A 203 4.24 -10.43 5.24
C ALA A 203 3.25 -10.25 6.40
N ARG A 204 2.01 -9.80 6.14
CA ARG A 204 0.97 -9.62 7.16
C ARG A 204 0.18 -10.91 7.35
N PRO A 205 0.01 -11.39 8.57
CA PRO A 205 -0.96 -12.42 8.86
C PRO A 205 -2.38 -11.92 8.51
N HIS A 206 -3.16 -12.69 7.79
CA HIS A 206 -4.58 -12.41 7.52
C HIS A 206 -4.88 -11.17 6.65
N LEU A 207 -4.20 -11.03 5.53
CA LEU A 207 -4.61 -10.05 4.53
C LEU A 207 -5.99 -10.44 3.94
N TYR A 208 -6.86 -9.45 3.71
CA TYR A 208 -8.19 -9.70 3.17
C TYR A 208 -8.12 -10.39 1.78
N PRO A 209 -8.90 -11.46 1.52
CA PRO A 209 -8.72 -12.30 0.33
C PRO A 209 -8.81 -11.60 -1.02
N LYS A 210 -9.60 -10.50 -1.13
CA LYS A 210 -9.66 -9.71 -2.36
C LYS A 210 -8.36 -8.95 -2.59
N LEU A 211 -7.71 -8.42 -1.53
CA LEU A 211 -6.43 -7.72 -1.63
C LEU A 211 -5.28 -8.64 -2.06
N LEU A 212 -5.30 -9.92 -1.68
CA LEU A 212 -4.32 -10.91 -2.17
C LEU A 212 -4.31 -11.06 -3.71
N LYS A 213 -5.37 -10.62 -4.37
CA LYS A 213 -5.53 -10.70 -5.83
C LYS A 213 -5.25 -9.39 -6.55
N THR A 214 -4.93 -8.33 -5.80
CA THR A 214 -4.57 -7.03 -6.35
C THR A 214 -3.05 -6.96 -6.53
N SER A 215 -2.60 -6.13 -7.46
CA SER A 215 -1.20 -5.73 -7.48
C SER A 215 -0.88 -4.93 -6.22
N HIS A 216 0.31 -5.08 -5.67
CA HIS A 216 0.77 -4.33 -4.49
C HIS A 216 -0.21 -4.28 -3.29
N TYR A 217 -1.10 -5.28 -3.17
CA TYR A 217 -1.98 -5.50 -2.01
C TYR A 217 -2.73 -4.24 -1.54
N GLY A 218 -3.22 -3.45 -2.51
CA GLY A 218 -4.01 -2.25 -2.25
C GLY A 218 -3.24 -0.93 -2.33
N ALA A 219 -1.91 -0.93 -2.54
CA ALA A 219 -1.20 0.26 -2.98
C ALA A 219 -1.38 0.48 -4.49
N VAL A 220 -1.29 1.73 -4.92
CA VAL A 220 -1.28 2.06 -6.35
C VAL A 220 0.07 1.68 -6.93
N ASP A 221 0.06 0.68 -7.79
CA ASP A 221 1.23 0.21 -8.53
C ASP A 221 1.48 1.06 -9.79
N GLY A 222 2.72 1.14 -10.24
CA GLY A 222 3.13 1.91 -11.40
C GLY A 222 4.54 1.56 -11.88
N PHE A 223 4.92 2.18 -12.98
CA PHE A 223 6.27 2.12 -13.53
C PHE A 223 6.61 3.40 -14.31
N PRO A 224 7.89 3.77 -14.42
CA PRO A 224 8.30 4.97 -15.12
C PRO A 224 8.15 4.80 -16.64
N VAL A 225 7.71 5.89 -17.30
CA VAL A 225 7.54 5.96 -18.76
C VAL A 225 8.00 7.31 -19.30
N ALA A 226 8.58 7.33 -20.50
CA ALA A 226 8.75 8.55 -21.26
C ALA A 226 7.46 8.84 -22.04
N VAL A 227 6.93 10.03 -21.93
CA VAL A 227 5.71 10.44 -22.66
C VAL A 227 6.09 11.40 -23.79
N TYR A 228 5.61 11.11 -24.99
CA TYR A 228 5.69 11.98 -26.15
C TYR A 228 4.28 12.45 -26.52
N LEU A 229 4.13 13.73 -26.79
CA LEU A 229 2.89 14.35 -27.21
C LEU A 229 3.08 15.00 -28.59
N ASN A 230 2.38 14.49 -29.61
CA ASN A 230 2.56 14.91 -31.00
C ASN A 230 4.03 14.84 -31.45
N ASP A 231 4.68 13.71 -31.17
CA ASP A 231 6.08 13.40 -31.47
C ASP A 231 7.13 14.24 -30.71
N GLU A 232 6.71 15.16 -29.82
CA GLU A 232 7.61 15.93 -28.97
C GLU A 232 7.69 15.33 -27.57
N PHE A 233 8.89 15.28 -26.97
CA PHE A 233 9.04 14.80 -25.59
C PHE A 233 8.23 15.68 -24.64
N HIS A 234 7.27 15.04 -23.96
CA HIS A 234 6.35 15.71 -23.04
C HIS A 234 6.72 15.57 -21.58
N GLY A 235 7.56 14.57 -21.24
CA GLY A 235 8.10 14.43 -19.89
C GLY A 235 8.32 12.98 -19.48
N LEU A 236 9.01 12.83 -18.35
CA LEU A 236 9.15 11.58 -17.61
C LEU A 236 7.97 11.45 -16.64
N TYR A 237 7.17 10.42 -16.79
CA TYR A 237 5.95 10.16 -16.01
C TYR A 237 6.03 8.79 -15.34
N ASN A 238 5.11 8.52 -14.43
CA ASN A 238 4.80 7.15 -14.05
C ASN A 238 3.43 6.79 -14.64
N MET A 239 3.35 5.64 -15.30
CA MET A 239 2.08 5.02 -15.65
C MET A 239 1.61 4.18 -14.48
N ASN A 240 0.53 4.60 -13.84
CA ASN A 240 0.01 4.01 -12.62
C ASN A 240 -1.38 3.42 -12.85
N LEU A 241 -1.73 2.42 -12.04
CA LEU A 241 -3.12 2.02 -11.86
C LEU A 241 -3.94 3.19 -11.32
N HIS A 242 -5.20 3.25 -11.69
CA HIS A 242 -6.12 4.25 -11.17
C HIS A 242 -6.73 3.76 -9.85
N ILE A 243 -6.87 4.66 -8.88
CA ILE A 243 -7.59 4.35 -7.65
C ILE A 243 -9.09 4.34 -7.93
N ASP A 244 -9.69 3.16 -7.91
CA ASP A 244 -11.13 2.93 -8.13
C ASP A 244 -11.54 1.53 -7.67
N ASP A 245 -12.76 1.13 -8.02
CA ASP A 245 -13.33 -0.20 -7.71
C ASP A 245 -12.55 -1.36 -8.36
N ASP A 246 -12.07 -1.16 -9.59
CA ASP A 246 -11.31 -2.18 -10.31
C ASP A 246 -9.98 -2.49 -9.57
N LEU A 247 -9.24 -1.47 -9.09
CA LEU A 247 -7.99 -1.64 -8.34
C LEU A 247 -8.19 -2.56 -7.13
N TYR A 248 -9.28 -2.37 -6.40
CA TYR A 248 -9.57 -3.10 -5.17
C TYR A 248 -10.46 -4.33 -5.37
N ARG A 249 -10.80 -4.68 -6.62
CA ARG A 249 -11.70 -5.79 -6.98
C ARG A 249 -13.05 -5.72 -6.27
N MET A 250 -13.58 -4.52 -6.20
CA MET A 250 -14.88 -4.23 -5.61
C MET A 250 -15.98 -4.44 -6.63
N THR A 251 -16.91 -5.33 -6.33
CA THR A 251 -18.00 -5.72 -7.24
C THR A 251 -19.33 -5.85 -6.51
N ASP A 252 -19.32 -5.79 -5.19
CA ASP A 252 -20.48 -6.04 -4.36
C ASP A 252 -21.18 -4.73 -3.95
N GLN A 253 -22.48 -4.81 -3.69
CA GLN A 253 -23.30 -3.64 -3.38
C GLN A 253 -22.80 -2.85 -2.16
N TYR A 254 -22.24 -3.54 -1.18
CA TYR A 254 -21.71 -2.92 0.05
C TYR A 254 -20.19 -2.91 0.11
N ASP A 255 -19.56 -2.74 -1.04
CA ASP A 255 -18.15 -2.39 -1.14
C ASP A 255 -18.00 -0.86 -1.19
N ALA A 256 -16.97 -0.32 -0.54
CA ALA A 256 -16.71 1.13 -0.54
C ALA A 256 -15.21 1.46 -0.41
N VAL A 257 -14.84 2.57 -1.06
CA VAL A 257 -13.54 3.22 -0.94
C VAL A 257 -13.75 4.64 -0.43
N MET A 258 -13.15 4.95 0.71
CA MET A 258 -13.15 6.28 1.32
C MET A 258 -11.72 6.83 1.30
N ILE A 259 -11.57 8.09 0.93
CA ILE A 259 -10.26 8.78 0.88
C ILE A 259 -10.31 10.02 1.77
N ALA A 260 -9.32 10.19 2.62
CA ALA A 260 -9.11 11.40 3.36
C ALA A 260 -8.48 12.47 2.46
N ASN A 261 -9.22 13.54 2.14
CA ASN A 261 -8.82 14.57 1.16
C ASN A 261 -7.97 15.70 1.74
N SER A 262 -7.99 15.88 3.05
CA SER A 262 -7.29 16.98 3.71
C SER A 262 -6.68 16.55 5.04
N SER A 263 -5.53 17.12 5.38
CA SER A 263 -4.88 16.92 6.69
C SER A 263 -5.26 18.00 7.72
N GLU A 264 -6.00 19.03 7.32
CA GLU A 264 -6.33 20.15 8.20
C GLU A 264 -7.57 19.91 9.07
N PRO A 265 -8.66 19.30 8.55
CA PRO A 265 -9.87 19.09 9.31
C PRO A 265 -9.69 18.09 10.46
N GLU A 266 -10.44 18.30 11.53
CA GLU A 266 -10.51 17.39 12.68
C GLU A 266 -11.11 16.03 12.33
N GLU A 267 -11.94 15.97 11.31
CA GLU A 267 -12.61 14.76 10.82
C GLU A 267 -11.63 13.69 10.34
N THR A 268 -10.62 14.08 9.54
CA THR A 268 -9.59 13.14 9.05
C THR A 268 -8.57 12.77 10.11
N ARG A 269 -8.51 13.54 11.19
CA ARG A 269 -7.71 13.26 12.38
C ARG A 269 -8.46 12.51 13.48
N PHE A 270 -9.70 12.11 13.21
CA PHE A 270 -10.56 11.37 14.13
C PHE A 270 -10.89 12.13 15.44
N PHE A 271 -10.89 13.47 15.42
CA PHE A 271 -11.32 14.27 16.56
C PHE A 271 -12.81 14.68 16.49
N SER A 272 -13.40 14.67 15.30
CA SER A 272 -14.81 14.95 15.09
C SER A 272 -15.42 14.03 14.02
N PRO A 273 -16.75 13.81 14.02
CA PRO A 273 -17.44 13.06 12.98
C PRO A 273 -17.24 13.69 11.60
N ALA A 274 -17.13 12.85 10.57
CA ALA A 274 -17.03 13.32 9.20
C ALA A 274 -18.35 13.95 8.74
N LEU A 275 -18.23 15.13 8.13
CA LEU A 275 -19.33 15.86 7.49
C LEU A 275 -19.26 15.63 5.98
N PHE A 276 -20.42 15.44 5.34
CA PHE A 276 -20.54 15.21 3.90
C PHE A 276 -21.53 16.22 3.32
N ILE A 277 -21.03 17.43 3.05
CA ILE A 277 -21.83 18.59 2.64
C ILE A 277 -21.57 18.96 1.19
N ASP A 278 -20.29 18.98 0.76
CA ASP A 278 -19.89 19.39 -0.58
C ASP A 278 -18.58 18.72 -1.05
N GLU A 279 -18.10 19.11 -2.25
CA GLU A 279 -16.86 18.58 -2.86
C GLU A 279 -15.56 18.93 -2.08
N LYS A 280 -15.65 19.73 -1.02
CA LYS A 280 -14.51 20.09 -0.17
C LYS A 280 -14.51 19.37 1.16
N ASP A 281 -15.38 18.39 1.30
CA ASP A 281 -15.46 17.58 2.51
C ASP A 281 -14.10 16.93 2.82
N ALA A 282 -13.86 16.75 4.11
CA ALA A 282 -12.63 16.14 4.61
C ALA A 282 -12.44 14.71 4.10
N TRP A 283 -13.55 13.99 3.91
CA TRP A 283 -13.59 12.62 3.37
C TRP A 283 -14.36 12.58 2.05
N GLU A 284 -13.82 11.87 1.07
CA GLU A 284 -14.43 11.59 -0.22
C GLU A 284 -14.86 10.12 -0.30
N VAL A 285 -16.02 9.89 -0.90
CA VAL A 285 -16.46 8.55 -1.31
C VAL A 285 -15.96 8.34 -2.73
N GLU A 286 -14.78 7.75 -2.90
CA GLU A 286 -14.22 7.45 -4.22
C GLU A 286 -15.05 6.39 -4.96
N TYR A 287 -15.50 5.38 -4.23
CA TYR A 287 -16.38 4.34 -4.76
C TYR A 287 -17.37 3.86 -3.71
N CYS A 288 -18.57 3.55 -4.17
CA CYS A 288 -19.59 2.87 -3.38
C CYS A 288 -20.47 2.01 -4.30
N GLY A 289 -20.57 0.73 -4.00
CA GLY A 289 -21.36 -0.22 -4.80
C GLY A 289 -22.86 0.05 -4.82
N THR A 290 -23.39 0.84 -3.87
CA THR A 290 -24.78 1.34 -3.89
C THR A 290 -25.00 2.48 -4.89
N GLY A 291 -23.94 2.94 -5.58
CA GLY A 291 -23.99 4.04 -6.53
C GLY A 291 -24.21 5.39 -5.85
N ASN A 292 -25.21 6.18 -6.31
CA ASN A 292 -25.45 7.52 -5.79
C ASN A 292 -25.97 7.53 -4.34
N ASP A 293 -26.54 6.43 -3.85
CA ASP A 293 -26.92 6.27 -2.45
C ASP A 293 -25.77 5.67 -1.64
N ASN A 294 -24.80 6.50 -1.33
CA ASN A 294 -23.61 6.11 -0.57
C ASN A 294 -23.73 6.38 0.95
N GLN A 295 -24.92 6.67 1.45
CA GLN A 295 -25.14 7.05 2.86
C GLN A 295 -24.66 5.97 3.82
N TRP A 296 -24.87 4.68 3.50
CA TRP A 296 -24.40 3.59 4.35
C TRP A 296 -22.88 3.60 4.57
N ALA A 297 -22.09 3.93 3.53
CA ALA A 297 -20.63 4.00 3.65
C ALA A 297 -20.20 5.17 4.55
N LYS A 298 -20.87 6.31 4.43
CA LYS A 298 -20.69 7.48 5.29
C LYS A 298 -21.04 7.18 6.74
N ASP A 299 -22.15 6.49 6.96
CA ASP A 299 -22.58 6.08 8.29
C ASP A 299 -21.59 5.11 8.92
N LYS A 300 -21.08 4.13 8.14
CA LYS A 300 -20.08 3.18 8.61
C LYS A 300 -18.72 3.83 8.92
N LEU A 301 -18.31 4.84 8.16
CA LEU A 301 -17.12 5.63 8.51
C LEU A 301 -17.33 6.38 9.83
N ASN A 302 -18.49 7.01 10.00
CA ASN A 302 -18.82 7.71 11.23
C ASN A 302 -19.02 6.78 12.45
N GLU A 303 -19.41 5.52 12.24
CA GLU A 303 -19.38 4.51 13.30
C GLU A 303 -17.93 4.26 13.79
N LEU A 304 -16.97 4.09 12.88
CA LEU A 304 -15.55 3.97 13.23
C LEU A 304 -15.05 5.23 13.94
N ILE A 305 -15.27 6.42 13.37
CA ILE A 305 -14.82 7.68 13.97
C ILE A 305 -15.43 7.87 15.36
N GLY A 306 -16.74 7.63 15.48
CA GLY A 306 -17.45 7.73 16.75
C GLY A 306 -16.93 6.75 17.81
N PHE A 307 -16.57 5.52 17.40
CA PHE A 307 -15.92 4.56 18.28
C PHE A 307 -14.55 5.05 18.74
N VAL A 308 -13.71 5.56 17.85
CA VAL A 308 -12.40 6.11 18.19
C VAL A 308 -12.51 7.27 19.18
N ILE A 309 -13.52 8.14 19.02
CA ILE A 309 -13.72 9.32 19.89
C ILE A 309 -14.24 8.94 21.29
N ASN A 310 -15.22 8.00 21.35
CA ASN A 310 -16.03 7.86 22.55
C ASN A 310 -15.71 6.63 23.40
N SER A 311 -14.98 5.63 22.88
CA SER A 311 -14.63 4.43 23.65
C SER A 311 -13.60 4.73 24.74
N SER A 312 -13.68 4.05 25.88
CA SER A 312 -12.57 4.00 26.86
C SER A 312 -11.36 3.27 26.26
N ASP A 313 -10.19 3.35 26.89
CA ASP A 313 -9.01 2.64 26.39
C ASP A 313 -9.17 1.12 26.48
N GLU A 314 -9.85 0.62 27.51
CA GLU A 314 -10.17 -0.81 27.60
C GLU A 314 -11.12 -1.25 26.47
N GLU A 315 -12.13 -0.47 26.15
CA GLU A 315 -13.04 -0.74 25.01
C GLU A 315 -12.30 -0.64 23.69
N PHE A 316 -11.47 0.40 23.49
CA PHE A 316 -10.68 0.57 22.29
C PHE A 316 -9.76 -0.62 22.06
N ARG A 317 -9.03 -1.05 23.10
CA ARG A 317 -8.15 -2.21 23.04
C ARG A 317 -8.90 -3.50 22.72
N ARG A 318 -10.08 -3.71 23.29
CA ARG A 318 -10.86 -4.93 23.14
C ARG A 318 -11.62 -4.99 21.80
N ASP A 319 -12.21 -3.87 21.37
CA ASP A 319 -13.25 -3.86 20.34
C ASP A 319 -12.84 -3.19 19.02
N LEU A 320 -11.64 -2.56 18.92
CA LEU A 320 -11.19 -1.88 17.68
C LEU A 320 -11.27 -2.81 16.47
N GLY A 321 -10.95 -4.10 16.63
CA GLY A 321 -10.99 -5.11 15.58
C GLY A 321 -12.39 -5.35 14.97
N ALA A 322 -13.45 -4.86 15.59
CA ALA A 322 -14.80 -4.87 15.01
C ALA A 322 -15.05 -3.73 14.01
N TYR A 323 -14.19 -2.71 13.98
CA TYR A 323 -14.32 -1.51 13.16
C TYR A 323 -13.18 -1.34 12.16
N LEU A 324 -11.95 -1.71 12.54
CA LEU A 324 -10.73 -1.47 11.77
C LEU A 324 -9.86 -2.74 11.75
N ASP A 325 -9.24 -3.06 10.62
CA ASP A 325 -8.18 -4.07 10.55
C ASP A 325 -6.97 -3.58 11.36
N VAL A 326 -6.86 -4.11 12.58
CA VAL A 326 -5.82 -3.69 13.53
C VAL A 326 -4.41 -3.96 12.99
N ASN A 327 -4.20 -5.12 12.36
CA ASN A 327 -2.90 -5.45 11.75
C ASN A 327 -2.58 -4.51 10.59
N GLY A 328 -3.59 -4.19 9.76
CA GLY A 328 -3.46 -3.20 8.72
C GLY A 328 -3.14 -1.80 9.25
N ALA A 329 -3.78 -1.40 10.35
CA ALA A 329 -3.54 -0.11 11.00
C ALA A 329 -2.14 -0.03 11.63
N ILE A 330 -1.67 -1.11 12.25
CA ILE A 330 -0.29 -1.21 12.78
C ILE A 330 0.72 -1.07 11.64
N ASP A 331 0.54 -1.80 10.55
CA ASP A 331 1.42 -1.69 9.38
C ASP A 331 1.39 -0.28 8.78
N TYR A 332 0.20 0.34 8.68
CA TYR A 332 0.07 1.70 8.17
C TYR A 332 0.84 2.71 9.03
N LEU A 333 0.72 2.63 10.35
CA LEU A 333 1.46 3.51 11.26
C LEU A 333 2.97 3.31 11.16
N ILE A 334 3.44 2.05 11.12
CA ILE A 334 4.86 1.73 10.90
C ILE A 334 5.34 2.27 9.54
N PHE A 335 4.54 2.08 8.49
CA PHE A 335 4.86 2.53 7.14
C PHE A 335 5.05 4.05 7.06
N ILE A 336 4.12 4.84 7.60
CA ILE A 336 4.25 6.30 7.58
C ILE A 336 5.44 6.79 8.41
N TYR A 337 5.81 6.08 9.47
CA TYR A 337 7.04 6.39 10.22
C TYR A 337 8.31 6.10 9.42
N ILE A 338 8.41 4.94 8.79
CA ILE A 338 9.59 4.56 8.00
C ILE A 338 9.80 5.50 6.82
N THR A 339 8.72 5.81 6.12
CA THR A 339 8.75 6.66 4.93
C THR A 339 8.75 8.16 5.22
N GLY A 340 8.45 8.57 6.47
CA GLY A 340 8.36 9.98 6.87
C GLY A 340 7.14 10.69 6.30
N LEU A 341 6.07 9.96 5.97
CA LEU A 341 4.84 10.49 5.37
C LEU A 341 3.91 11.07 6.43
N ASP A 342 4.30 12.19 7.04
CA ASP A 342 3.53 12.90 8.06
C ASP A 342 2.11 13.27 7.63
N ASN A 343 1.96 13.68 6.38
CA ASN A 343 0.70 14.07 5.79
C ASN A 343 -0.30 12.89 5.72
N ASN A 344 0.20 11.68 5.44
CA ASN A 344 -0.62 10.48 5.31
C ASN A 344 -1.21 10.01 6.65
N ALA A 345 -0.80 10.59 7.75
CA ALA A 345 -1.48 10.36 9.04
C ALA A 345 -2.94 10.85 9.06
N ALA A 346 -3.32 11.80 8.19
CA ALA A 346 -4.65 12.38 8.14
C ALA A 346 -5.17 12.66 6.72
N LYS A 347 -4.27 12.80 5.73
CA LYS A 347 -4.61 13.00 4.32
C LYS A 347 -4.11 11.80 3.52
N ASP A 348 -4.77 11.49 2.41
CA ASP A 348 -4.42 10.39 1.53
C ASP A 348 -4.48 8.99 2.21
N LEU A 349 -5.03 8.92 3.45
CA LEU A 349 -5.44 7.66 4.06
C LEU A 349 -6.63 7.11 3.29
N VAL A 350 -6.50 5.91 2.76
CA VAL A 350 -7.58 5.19 2.10
C VAL A 350 -8.12 4.11 3.02
N LEU A 351 -9.43 4.07 3.16
CA LEU A 351 -10.14 3.04 3.91
C LEU A 351 -11.01 2.23 2.96
N LEU A 352 -10.79 0.93 2.94
CA LEU A 352 -11.51 -0.04 2.13
C LEU A 352 -12.51 -0.80 2.98
N LYS A 353 -13.73 -0.97 2.49
CA LYS A 353 -14.74 -1.81 3.13
C LYS A 353 -15.32 -2.77 2.12
N TYR A 354 -15.33 -4.04 2.46
CA TYR A 354 -15.87 -5.09 1.60
C TYR A 354 -17.17 -5.64 2.18
N GLN A 355 -18.12 -5.99 1.31
CA GLN A 355 -19.36 -6.65 1.70
C GLN A 355 -19.07 -7.95 2.47
N GLY A 356 -19.78 -8.14 3.59
CA GLY A 356 -19.58 -9.29 4.49
C GLY A 356 -18.45 -9.12 5.50
N SER A 357 -17.77 -7.96 5.50
CA SER A 357 -16.84 -7.55 6.55
C SER A 357 -17.32 -6.27 7.22
N ASP A 358 -17.31 -6.22 8.55
CA ASP A 358 -17.67 -5.00 9.28
C ASP A 358 -16.47 -4.07 9.49
N VAL A 359 -15.25 -4.50 9.16
CA VAL A 359 -14.04 -3.73 9.38
C VAL A 359 -13.65 -2.89 8.17
N TRP A 360 -13.08 -1.71 8.45
CA TRP A 360 -12.35 -0.91 7.48
C TRP A 360 -10.91 -1.38 7.39
N ILE A 361 -10.35 -1.41 6.19
CA ILE A 361 -8.98 -1.83 5.92
C ILE A 361 -8.20 -0.62 5.42
N PRO A 362 -7.18 -0.13 6.15
CA PRO A 362 -6.37 0.99 5.70
C PRO A 362 -5.41 0.57 4.60
N THR A 363 -5.21 1.46 3.63
CA THR A 363 -4.18 1.35 2.59
C THR A 363 -3.62 2.72 2.22
N VAL A 364 -2.52 2.72 1.47
CA VAL A 364 -1.70 3.90 1.18
C VAL A 364 -2.06 4.52 -0.16
N TYR A 365 -1.90 5.85 -0.24
CA TYR A 365 -2.11 6.63 -1.46
C TYR A 365 -1.26 7.89 -1.45
N ASP A 366 -0.89 8.39 -2.64
CA ASP A 366 -0.17 9.65 -2.89
C ASP A 366 1.09 9.86 -2.02
N MET A 367 2.05 8.97 -2.19
CA MET A 367 3.26 8.86 -1.38
C MET A 367 4.46 9.63 -1.98
N GLU A 368 4.22 10.66 -2.80
CA GLU A 368 5.30 11.40 -3.50
C GLU A 368 6.27 12.12 -2.55
N ARG A 369 5.90 12.29 -1.27
CA ARG A 369 6.72 12.91 -0.24
C ARG A 369 7.57 11.93 0.58
N ALA A 370 7.50 10.65 0.27
CA ALA A 370 8.27 9.63 0.99
C ALA A 370 9.77 9.99 1.05
N PHE A 371 10.42 9.57 2.13
CA PHE A 371 11.85 9.78 2.37
C PHE A 371 12.25 11.26 2.47
N GLY A 372 11.37 12.06 3.10
CA GLY A 372 11.70 13.42 3.51
C GLY A 372 11.61 14.50 2.42
N LEU A 373 10.85 14.31 1.34
CA LEU A 373 10.59 15.39 0.42
C LEU A 373 9.55 16.36 1.03
N ALA A 374 9.90 17.64 1.12
CA ALA A 374 8.98 18.67 1.62
C ALA A 374 7.76 18.86 0.69
N ARG A 375 6.70 19.45 1.24
CA ARG A 375 5.41 19.62 0.54
C ARG A 375 5.52 20.41 -0.78
N ASP A 376 6.40 21.36 -0.87
CA ASP A 376 6.64 22.18 -2.07
C ASP A 376 7.57 21.50 -3.08
N GLY A 377 8.32 20.47 -2.67
CA GLY A 377 9.36 19.83 -3.47
C GLY A 377 10.65 20.65 -3.56
N GLU A 378 10.79 21.72 -2.77
CA GLU A 378 11.90 22.65 -2.81
C GLU A 378 12.89 22.48 -1.63
N ALA A 379 12.61 21.54 -0.73
CA ALA A 379 13.43 21.26 0.43
C ALA A 379 13.32 19.78 0.84
N TYR A 380 14.20 19.37 1.74
CA TYR A 380 14.15 18.08 2.42
C TYR A 380 13.81 18.24 3.90
N VAL A 381 13.00 17.33 4.41
CA VAL A 381 12.63 17.22 5.82
C VAL A 381 13.65 16.31 6.51
N ALA A 382 14.10 16.70 7.69
CA ALA A 382 15.10 15.93 8.42
C ALA A 382 14.57 14.57 8.88
N ALA A 383 15.45 13.57 8.94
CA ALA A 383 15.08 12.21 9.31
C ALA A 383 14.62 12.06 10.77
N ASN A 384 14.88 13.04 11.65
CA ASN A 384 14.42 13.07 13.05
C ASN A 384 13.04 13.76 13.24
N GLU A 385 12.46 14.30 12.20
CA GLU A 385 11.09 14.82 12.24
C GLU A 385 10.07 13.68 12.28
N PHE A 386 8.89 13.93 12.82
CA PHE A 386 7.77 12.97 12.78
C PHE A 386 8.13 11.59 13.36
N LEU A 387 8.72 11.55 14.56
CA LEU A 387 9.03 10.31 15.30
C LEU A 387 8.07 10.15 16.50
N PRO A 388 7.64 8.92 16.81
CA PRO A 388 6.88 8.69 18.05
C PRO A 388 7.75 8.95 19.27
N THR A 389 7.14 9.47 20.33
CA THR A 389 7.83 9.75 21.61
C THR A 389 7.08 9.15 22.79
N GLU A 390 7.82 8.74 23.81
CA GLU A 390 7.25 8.24 25.06
C GLU A 390 7.69 9.12 26.23
N ASN A 391 6.71 9.57 27.02
CA ASN A 391 6.95 10.32 28.24
C ASN A 391 6.20 9.69 29.42
N ASN A 392 6.93 9.07 30.35
CA ASN A 392 6.37 8.47 31.56
C ASN A 392 5.26 7.43 31.29
N GLY A 393 5.44 6.59 30.28
CA GLY A 393 4.46 5.56 29.88
C GLY A 393 3.29 6.08 29.03
N VAL A 394 3.33 7.35 28.61
CA VAL A 394 2.35 7.94 27.70
C VAL A 394 3.01 8.17 26.34
N TRP A 395 2.44 7.54 25.32
CA TRP A 395 2.88 7.66 23.95
C TRP A 395 2.21 8.84 23.24
N ASP A 396 3.02 9.58 22.50
CA ASP A 396 2.59 10.57 21.51
C ASP A 396 3.05 10.06 20.12
N SER A 397 2.09 9.87 19.23
CA SER A 397 2.39 9.41 17.87
C SER A 397 3.03 10.49 17.01
N ASN A 398 2.98 11.75 17.44
CA ASN A 398 3.36 12.92 16.65
C ASN A 398 2.62 13.05 15.30
N THR A 399 1.49 12.34 15.15
CA THR A 399 0.65 12.38 13.95
C THR A 399 -0.44 13.44 14.01
N ASN A 400 -0.67 14.00 15.21
CA ASN A 400 -1.82 14.86 15.49
C ASN A 400 -3.16 14.20 15.07
N SER A 401 -3.31 12.88 15.34
CA SER A 401 -4.49 12.09 15.04
C SER A 401 -4.87 11.20 16.21
N LEU A 402 -6.11 11.31 16.68
CA LEU A 402 -6.61 10.54 17.82
C LEU A 402 -6.54 9.02 17.55
N LEU A 403 -6.81 8.58 16.32
CA LEU A 403 -6.71 7.17 15.96
C LEU A 403 -5.30 6.63 16.21
N TRP A 404 -4.29 7.33 15.70
CA TRP A 404 -2.91 6.83 15.78
C TRP A 404 -2.32 6.98 17.18
N ASP A 405 -2.69 8.04 17.92
CA ASP A 405 -2.30 8.18 19.33
C ASP A 405 -2.86 7.02 20.15
N ARG A 406 -4.15 6.73 20.02
CA ARG A 406 -4.79 5.64 20.73
C ARG A 406 -4.27 4.26 20.28
N LEU A 407 -4.00 4.10 18.98
CA LEU A 407 -3.40 2.83 18.47
C LEU A 407 -2.02 2.62 19.10
N LEU A 408 -1.15 3.63 19.04
CA LEU A 408 0.20 3.53 19.60
C LEU A 408 0.16 3.27 21.12
N GLN A 409 -0.71 3.96 21.85
CA GLN A 409 -0.85 3.80 23.30
C GLN A 409 -1.38 2.43 23.71
N ASN A 410 -2.37 1.89 22.99
CA ASN A 410 -3.06 0.66 23.40
C ASN A 410 -2.51 -0.61 22.75
N TYR A 411 -1.70 -0.49 21.69
CA TYR A 411 -1.12 -1.62 20.94
C TYR A 411 0.41 -1.53 20.83
N THR A 412 1.06 -0.89 21.83
CA THR A 412 2.52 -0.66 21.84
C THR A 412 3.31 -1.94 21.60
N ASP A 413 2.95 -3.03 22.29
CA ASP A 413 3.70 -4.28 22.23
C ASP A 413 3.58 -4.95 20.85
N GLU A 414 2.39 -4.93 20.25
CA GLU A 414 2.15 -5.46 18.91
C GLU A 414 2.90 -4.62 17.86
N ILE A 415 2.87 -3.30 17.99
CA ILE A 415 3.62 -2.39 17.10
C ILE A 415 5.12 -2.67 17.20
N ARG A 416 5.66 -2.81 18.41
CA ARG A 416 7.07 -3.13 18.65
C ARG A 416 7.47 -4.49 18.07
N MET A 417 6.65 -5.53 18.33
CA MET A 417 6.89 -6.86 17.77
C MET A 417 6.86 -6.86 16.24
N ARG A 418 5.83 -6.20 15.66
CA ARG A 418 5.69 -6.10 14.22
C ARG A 418 6.82 -5.31 13.59
N TYR A 419 7.17 -4.15 14.17
CA TYR A 419 8.28 -3.34 13.71
C TYR A 419 9.60 -4.12 13.73
N ARG A 420 9.92 -4.80 14.84
CA ARG A 420 11.12 -5.63 14.94
C ARG A 420 11.16 -6.70 13.86
N ARG A 421 10.06 -7.44 13.67
CA ARG A 421 9.97 -8.48 12.62
C ARG A 421 10.22 -7.91 11.22
N LEU A 422 9.67 -6.75 10.91
CA LEU A 422 9.88 -6.08 9.64
C LEU A 422 11.33 -5.62 9.48
N ARG A 423 11.92 -5.03 10.52
CA ARG A 423 13.30 -4.52 10.53
C ARG A 423 14.36 -5.62 10.40
N THR A 424 14.13 -6.79 10.98
CA THR A 424 15.03 -7.95 10.83
C THR A 424 14.79 -8.76 9.56
N GLY A 425 13.79 -8.42 8.77
CA GLY A 425 13.41 -9.11 7.54
C GLY A 425 13.48 -8.19 6.31
N ILE A 426 12.30 -7.70 5.90
CA ILE A 426 12.14 -6.99 4.62
C ILE A 426 12.53 -5.51 4.67
N LEU A 427 12.64 -4.89 5.85
CA LEU A 427 12.92 -3.47 6.03
C LEU A 427 14.31 -3.22 6.64
N THR A 428 15.31 -4.00 6.24
CA THR A 428 16.70 -3.70 6.60
C THR A 428 17.17 -2.43 5.91
N THR A 429 18.16 -1.76 6.47
CA THR A 429 18.73 -0.53 5.87
C THR A 429 19.26 -0.83 4.48
N ASP A 430 19.98 -1.93 4.32
CA ASP A 430 20.54 -2.34 3.03
C ASP A 430 19.46 -2.62 2.00
N ALA A 431 18.41 -3.38 2.36
CA ALA A 431 17.33 -3.68 1.44
C ALA A 431 16.59 -2.42 0.95
N LEU A 432 16.35 -1.44 1.84
CA LEU A 432 15.66 -0.21 1.46
C LEU A 432 16.55 0.72 0.63
N THR A 433 17.84 0.83 0.96
CA THR A 433 18.78 1.68 0.18
C THR A 433 19.07 1.08 -1.18
N GLU A 434 19.16 -0.26 -1.28
CA GLU A 434 19.34 -0.92 -2.58
C GLU A 434 18.11 -0.73 -3.47
N ARG A 435 16.89 -0.83 -2.93
CA ARG A 435 15.66 -0.54 -3.67
C ARG A 435 15.64 0.87 -4.26
N VAL A 436 16.14 1.86 -3.52
CA VAL A 436 16.26 3.24 -4.05
C VAL A 436 17.20 3.27 -5.25
N ARG A 437 18.38 2.62 -5.15
CA ARG A 437 19.38 2.59 -6.24
C ARG A 437 18.82 1.87 -7.46
N GLU A 438 18.20 0.72 -7.26
CA GLU A 438 17.57 -0.05 -8.34
C GLU A 438 16.52 0.79 -9.06
N ALA A 439 15.56 1.37 -8.34
CA ALA A 439 14.48 2.16 -8.93
C ALA A 439 14.99 3.37 -9.73
N ILE A 440 16.01 4.06 -9.25
CA ILE A 440 16.63 5.18 -9.98
C ILE A 440 17.39 4.67 -11.20
N SER A 441 18.09 3.55 -11.09
CA SER A 441 18.90 2.99 -12.19
C SER A 441 18.06 2.46 -13.35
N GLU A 442 16.79 2.13 -13.12
CA GLU A 442 15.86 1.72 -14.17
C GLU A 442 15.52 2.85 -15.14
N ILE A 443 15.66 4.11 -14.72
CA ILE A 443 15.37 5.28 -15.55
C ILE A 443 16.65 5.76 -16.23
N PRO A 444 16.76 5.68 -17.57
CA PRO A 444 17.94 6.18 -18.29
C PRO A 444 18.17 7.68 -18.02
N PRO A 445 19.38 8.10 -17.71
CA PRO A 445 19.72 9.50 -17.32
C PRO A 445 19.26 10.55 -18.34
N GLN A 446 19.17 10.18 -19.60
CA GLN A 446 18.70 11.08 -20.65
C GLN A 446 17.27 11.58 -20.41
N TYR A 447 16.36 10.76 -19.87
CA TYR A 447 14.99 11.17 -19.62
C TYR A 447 14.87 12.13 -18.44
N TYR A 448 15.72 12.01 -17.42
CA TYR A 448 15.83 13.02 -16.36
C TYR A 448 16.29 14.37 -16.93
N ASN A 449 17.33 14.37 -17.78
CA ASN A 449 17.83 15.59 -18.40
C ASN A 449 16.76 16.26 -19.28
N MET A 450 16.12 15.50 -20.16
CA MET A 450 15.04 16.00 -21.02
C MET A 450 13.86 16.54 -20.21
N ASP A 451 13.49 15.90 -19.09
CA ASP A 451 12.40 16.35 -18.20
C ASP A 451 12.75 17.67 -17.52
N MET A 452 14.00 17.83 -17.08
CA MET A 452 14.48 19.08 -16.48
C MET A 452 14.64 20.22 -17.52
N GLU A 453 14.97 19.91 -18.77
CA GLU A 453 14.98 20.89 -19.87
C GLU A 453 13.56 21.35 -20.21
N THR A 454 12.60 20.43 -20.26
CA THR A 454 11.18 20.69 -20.58
C THR A 454 10.49 21.45 -19.45
N TYR A 455 10.77 21.08 -18.20
CA TYR A 455 10.19 21.67 -16.99
C TYR A 455 11.28 22.07 -16.00
N PRO A 456 11.95 23.23 -16.22
CA PRO A 456 12.99 23.69 -15.30
C PRO A 456 12.45 23.86 -13.87
N ARG A 457 13.11 23.21 -12.93
CA ARG A 457 12.79 23.24 -11.49
C ARG A 457 14.04 23.58 -10.71
N CYS A 458 13.88 24.03 -9.47
CA CYS A 458 15.01 24.21 -8.57
C CYS A 458 15.65 22.85 -8.28
N LEU A 459 16.96 22.72 -8.52
CA LEU A 459 17.71 21.56 -8.08
C LEU A 459 17.97 21.72 -6.58
N LEU A 460 17.65 20.69 -5.82
CA LEU A 460 18.02 20.59 -4.42
C LEU A 460 19.53 20.33 -4.28
N ALA A 461 20.08 20.61 -3.12
CA ALA A 461 21.52 20.52 -2.89
C ALA A 461 22.10 19.12 -3.04
N GLU A 462 21.27 18.10 -2.81
CA GLU A 462 21.64 16.69 -2.89
C GLU A 462 20.90 16.02 -4.05
N LEU A 463 21.54 15.03 -4.67
CA LEU A 463 20.89 14.18 -5.65
C LEU A 463 19.81 13.33 -4.97
N PRO A 464 18.68 13.05 -5.65
CA PRO A 464 17.59 12.29 -5.04
C PRO A 464 17.99 10.92 -4.47
N GLU A 465 18.90 10.20 -5.15
CA GLU A 465 19.40 8.91 -4.67
C GLU A 465 20.16 9.06 -3.35
N GLU A 466 21.13 9.97 -3.29
CA GLU A 466 21.94 10.25 -2.10
C GLU A 466 21.01 10.67 -0.95
N GLN A 467 20.11 11.61 -1.19
CA GLN A 467 19.19 12.11 -0.18
C GLN A 467 18.28 11.02 0.37
N MET A 468 17.67 10.18 -0.47
CA MET A 468 16.78 9.11 -0.01
C MET A 468 17.57 8.04 0.77
N THR A 469 18.74 7.65 0.31
CA THR A 469 19.59 6.67 1.02
C THR A 469 20.06 7.22 2.36
N ASP A 470 20.50 8.47 2.42
CA ASP A 470 20.93 9.13 3.66
C ASP A 470 19.75 9.31 4.64
N TYR A 471 18.57 9.64 4.11
CA TYR A 471 17.33 9.68 4.91
C TYR A 471 17.04 8.33 5.55
N ILE A 472 17.06 7.24 4.79
CA ILE A 472 16.80 5.88 5.27
C ILE A 472 17.83 5.47 6.33
N GLN A 473 19.11 5.67 6.06
CA GLN A 473 20.22 5.35 6.97
C GLN A 473 20.13 6.12 8.29
N SER A 474 19.65 7.36 8.24
CA SER A 474 19.45 8.19 9.43
C SER A 474 18.14 7.87 10.15
N ARG A 475 17.07 7.59 9.42
CA ARG A 475 15.71 7.38 9.94
C ARG A 475 15.54 6.11 10.73
N LEU A 476 16.07 4.99 10.20
CA LEU A 476 15.84 3.69 10.80
C LEU A 476 16.45 3.53 12.19
N PRO A 477 17.71 3.96 12.47
CA PRO A 477 18.24 3.93 13.84
C PRO A 477 17.46 4.81 14.81
N LEU A 478 16.90 5.94 14.36
CA LEU A 478 16.06 6.80 15.20
C LEU A 478 14.74 6.12 15.55
N LEU A 479 14.13 5.40 14.60
CA LEU A 479 12.91 4.62 14.85
C LEU A 479 13.19 3.40 15.73
N ASP A 480 14.33 2.71 15.51
CA ASP A 480 14.77 1.61 16.38
C ASP A 480 14.89 2.11 17.83
N MET A 481 15.50 3.27 18.03
CA MET A 481 15.59 3.88 19.37
C MET A 481 14.22 4.28 19.92
N ALA A 482 13.36 4.89 19.12
CA ALA A 482 12.05 5.36 19.56
C ALA A 482 11.10 4.21 19.92
N LEU A 483 11.03 3.16 19.08
CA LEU A 483 10.09 2.06 19.26
C LEU A 483 10.65 0.91 20.11
N LEU A 484 11.96 0.62 20.01
CA LEU A 484 12.59 -0.53 20.66
C LEU A 484 13.49 -0.16 21.85
N GLY A 485 13.66 1.14 22.12
CA GLY A 485 14.54 1.66 23.16
C GLY A 485 16.03 1.51 22.76
N ASN A 486 16.88 1.01 23.69
CA ASN A 486 18.32 0.88 23.43
C ASN A 486 18.70 -0.34 22.54
N LEU A 487 17.73 -1.03 21.97
CA LEU A 487 17.96 -2.14 21.05
C LEU A 487 18.11 -1.57 19.62
N VAL A 488 19.33 -1.24 19.24
CA VAL A 488 19.66 -0.97 17.83
C VAL A 488 19.72 -2.33 17.11
N ILE A 489 18.98 -2.46 16.03
CA ILE A 489 19.04 -3.64 15.17
C ILE A 489 20.18 -3.44 14.19
N GLU A 490 21.25 -4.24 14.33
CA GLU A 490 22.30 -4.31 13.31
C GLU A 490 21.83 -5.20 12.14
N ASP A 491 22.07 -4.77 10.90
CA ASP A 491 21.74 -5.57 9.71
C ASP A 491 22.55 -6.87 9.75
N GLY A 492 21.88 -7.99 9.95
CA GLY A 492 22.51 -9.31 10.12
C GLY A 492 22.13 -10.05 11.40
N ASP A 493 21.40 -9.42 12.32
CA ASP A 493 20.82 -10.11 13.46
C ASP A 493 19.71 -11.07 13.01
N SER A 494 20.12 -12.30 12.67
CA SER A 494 19.16 -13.41 12.56
C SER A 494 18.55 -13.65 13.94
N MET A 495 17.24 -13.82 14.02
CA MET A 495 16.59 -14.26 15.24
C MET A 495 17.17 -15.65 15.65
N GLU A 496 18.25 -15.66 16.44
CA GLU A 496 18.52 -16.78 17.29
C GLU A 496 17.66 -16.61 18.54
N ASP A 497 16.80 -17.59 18.73
CA ASP A 497 15.84 -17.77 19.81
C ASP A 497 16.36 -17.26 21.15
N SER A 498 15.76 -16.21 21.68
CA SER A 498 15.77 -15.94 23.11
C SER A 498 14.31 -15.83 23.57
N TYR A 499 13.87 -16.92 24.17
CA TYR A 499 12.60 -17.10 24.88
C TYR A 499 12.40 -16.09 26.01
#